data_4e9482c65b542fdc2b47562c9ef2bd0a
#
_entry.id   4e9482c65b542fdc2b47562c9ef2bd0a
#
_cell.length_a   1.000
_cell.length_b   1.000
_cell.length_c   1.000
_cell.angle_alpha   90.00
_cell.angle_beta   90.00
_cell.angle_gamma   90.00
#
_symmetry.space_group_name_H-M   'P 1'
#
loop_
_entity.id
_entity.type
_entity.pdbx_description
1 polymer ?
#
loop_
_entity_poly.entity_id
_entity_poly.type
_entity_poly.pdbx_seq_one_letter_code
_entity_poly.pdbx_strand_id
1 'polypeptide(L)'
;MWINRCRKICPALNRFRWWPRVSHFGINLHSTKIKSLARSTYRVYVVELSKRVFTEDWKFRAANPQFNGVLECLYVGMTSKTPAERFKQHKTGYVNKKGHKLSAYIVEKYGTYLRPSLYDHLNLKPMTRQQALLMEKKLALDLRRKGYAVWFN
;
A
#
# COMPACT_ATOMS: atom_id res chain seq x y z
N MET A 1 21.99 -48.60 -53.23
CA MET A 1 21.37 -49.92 -53.39
C MET A 1 19.89 -49.77 -53.00
N TRP A 2 19.06 -49.86 -54.03
CA TRP A 2 17.69 -50.33 -54.17
C TRP A 2 16.60 -49.55 -53.37
N ILE A 3 15.80 -48.68 -54.05
CA ILE A 3 14.65 -48.89 -54.96
C ILE A 3 13.50 -49.62 -54.21
N ASN A 4 12.30 -49.13 -54.09
CA ASN A 4 11.20 -48.78 -54.97
C ASN A 4 9.99 -48.45 -54.12
N ARG A 5 9.24 -47.36 -54.46
CA ARG A 5 7.99 -47.36 -55.23
C ARG A 5 6.89 -48.20 -54.64
N CYS A 6 5.80 -47.52 -54.24
CA CYS A 6 4.51 -47.78 -54.86
C CYS A 6 3.50 -46.66 -54.61
N ARG A 7 3.07 -46.12 -55.71
CA ARG A 7 1.85 -45.32 -55.86
C ARG A 7 0.64 -46.25 -55.83
N LYS A 8 -0.47 -45.76 -55.36
CA LYS A 8 -1.83 -45.97 -55.93
C LYS A 8 -2.77 -45.14 -55.06
N ILE A 9 -3.28 -44.01 -55.59
CA ILE A 9 -4.49 -43.85 -56.41
C ILE A 9 -5.77 -43.94 -55.58
N CYS A 10 -6.45 -42.75 -55.58
CA CYS A 10 -7.78 -42.41 -55.11
C CYS A 10 -8.88 -43.39 -55.53
N PRO A 11 -10.11 -43.25 -55.03
CA PRO A 11 -10.97 -42.20 -55.48
C PRO A 11 -11.91 -41.59 -54.39
N ALA A 12 -12.44 -40.45 -54.80
CA ALA A 12 -13.46 -39.66 -54.20
C ALA A 12 -14.76 -40.39 -53.87
N LEU A 13 -15.41 -39.95 -52.79
CA LEU A 13 -16.87 -39.91 -52.66
C LEU A 13 -17.25 -38.88 -51.59
N ASN A 14 -17.51 -37.76 -52.01
CA ASN A 14 -18.71 -36.91 -52.01
C ASN A 14 -19.76 -37.16 -50.93
N ARG A 15 -20.18 -36.02 -50.33
CA ARG A 15 -21.39 -35.80 -49.53
C ARG A 15 -21.37 -36.21 -48.08
N PHE A 16 -21.27 -35.21 -47.19
CA PHE A 16 -22.44 -34.81 -46.40
C PHE A 16 -22.24 -33.38 -45.89
N ARG A 17 -22.98 -32.52 -46.50
CA ARG A 17 -23.25 -31.13 -46.17
C ARG A 17 -24.26 -31.13 -45.03
N TRP A 18 -23.81 -31.00 -43.79
CA TRP A 18 -24.67 -30.57 -42.69
C TRP A 18 -23.82 -29.75 -41.70
N TRP A 19 -23.70 -28.47 -42.00
CA TRP A 19 -23.34 -27.55 -40.97
C TRP A 19 -24.61 -26.77 -40.63
N PRO A 20 -25.12 -26.84 -39.38
CA PRO A 20 -26.19 -25.95 -38.97
C PRO A 20 -25.65 -24.55 -38.96
N ARG A 21 -26.37 -23.62 -39.62
CA ARG A 21 -26.20 -22.20 -39.47
C ARG A 21 -26.29 -21.87 -37.98
N VAL A 22 -25.17 -21.65 -37.32
CA VAL A 22 -25.16 -20.93 -36.05
C VAL A 22 -25.57 -19.51 -36.35
N SER A 23 -26.86 -19.24 -36.09
CA SER A 23 -27.37 -17.89 -36.00
C SER A 23 -26.43 -17.07 -35.15
N HIS A 24 -25.97 -15.93 -35.70
CA HIS A 24 -25.29 -14.91 -34.98
C HIS A 24 -26.19 -14.39 -33.85
N PHE A 25 -26.12 -15.04 -32.69
CA PHE A 25 -26.50 -14.37 -31.46
C PHE A 25 -25.46 -13.28 -31.25
N GLY A 26 -25.84 -12.08 -31.63
CA GLY A 26 -25.11 -10.86 -31.25
C GLY A 26 -25.04 -10.81 -29.74
N ILE A 27 -23.93 -11.30 -29.18
CA ILE A 27 -23.56 -11.02 -27.81
C ILE A 27 -23.21 -9.55 -27.82
N ASN A 28 -24.20 -8.76 -27.46
CA ASN A 28 -24.02 -7.36 -27.15
C ASN A 28 -23.09 -7.31 -25.93
N LEU A 29 -21.79 -7.31 -26.18
CA LEU A 29 -20.77 -7.00 -25.20
C LEU A 29 -21.00 -5.53 -24.81
N HIS A 30 -22.00 -5.34 -23.92
CA HIS A 30 -22.02 -4.14 -23.11
C HIS A 30 -20.63 -4.10 -22.46
N SER A 31 -19.82 -3.19 -22.98
CA SER A 31 -18.57 -2.76 -22.36
C SER A 31 -18.91 -2.33 -20.94
N THR A 32 -19.01 -3.30 -20.05
CA THR A 32 -18.92 -3.02 -18.63
C THR A 32 -17.54 -2.43 -18.44
N LYS A 33 -17.51 -1.12 -18.42
CA LYS A 33 -16.37 -0.31 -18.02
C LYS A 33 -15.92 -0.85 -16.69
N ILE A 34 -15.04 -1.83 -16.71
CA ILE A 34 -14.35 -2.31 -15.52
C ILE A 34 -13.61 -1.09 -15.03
N LYS A 35 -14.25 -0.36 -14.11
CA LYS A 35 -13.54 0.62 -13.30
C LYS A 35 -12.43 -0.20 -12.65
N SER A 36 -11.22 -0.11 -13.17
CA SER A 36 -10.06 -0.59 -12.48
C SER A 36 -10.13 0.09 -11.12
N LEU A 37 -10.54 -0.66 -10.10
CA LEU A 37 -10.37 -0.25 -8.73
C LEU A 37 -8.87 -0.06 -8.59
N ALA A 38 -8.42 1.18 -8.79
CA ALA A 38 -7.06 1.56 -8.46
C ALA A 38 -6.92 1.22 -6.98
N ARG A 39 -6.33 0.05 -6.71
CA ARG A 39 -6.04 -0.39 -5.35
C ARG A 39 -5.18 0.71 -4.76
N SER A 40 -5.76 1.49 -3.86
CA SER A 40 -5.01 2.50 -3.15
C SER A 40 -3.83 1.80 -2.47
N THR A 41 -2.64 2.14 -2.91
CA THR A 41 -1.41 1.61 -2.34
C THR A 41 -1.09 2.40 -1.10
N TYR A 42 -1.02 1.71 0.03
CA TYR A 42 -0.65 2.34 1.30
C TYR A 42 0.85 2.23 1.53
N ARG A 43 1.38 3.18 2.29
CA ARG A 43 2.79 3.26 2.70
C ARG A 43 2.85 3.56 4.19
N VAL A 44 3.89 3.06 4.84
CA VAL A 44 4.24 3.46 6.21
C VAL A 44 5.27 4.59 6.18
N TYR A 45 5.29 5.39 7.21
CA TYR A 45 6.26 6.48 7.35
C TYR A 45 6.57 6.73 8.82
N VAL A 46 7.73 7.32 9.05
CA VAL A 46 8.22 7.69 10.38
C VAL A 46 8.58 9.16 10.38
N VAL A 47 8.08 9.88 11.37
CA VAL A 47 8.40 11.28 11.63
C VAL A 47 9.19 11.35 12.93
N GLU A 48 10.29 12.07 12.93
CA GLU A 48 10.97 12.44 14.15
C GLU A 48 10.21 13.55 14.87
N LEU A 49 10.11 13.40 16.17
CA LEU A 49 9.45 14.35 17.05
C LEU A 49 10.52 15.05 17.93
N SER A 50 10.29 16.32 18.22
CA SER A 50 11.09 17.01 19.24
C SER A 50 11.01 16.25 20.57
N LYS A 51 12.13 16.09 21.26
CA LYS A 51 12.21 15.44 22.61
C LYS A 51 11.29 16.11 23.64
N ARG A 52 10.91 17.37 23.41
CA ARG A 52 9.91 18.08 24.24
C ARG A 52 8.58 17.32 24.36
N VAL A 53 8.20 16.48 23.37
CA VAL A 53 7.01 15.65 23.45
C VAL A 53 7.02 14.75 24.68
N PHE A 54 8.16 14.22 25.06
CA PHE A 54 8.28 13.32 26.21
C PHE A 54 8.06 14.05 27.56
N THR A 55 8.44 15.31 27.64
CA THR A 55 8.23 16.13 28.85
C THR A 55 6.84 16.75 28.89
N GLU A 56 6.32 17.22 27.75
CA GLU A 56 5.07 17.98 27.66
C GLU A 56 3.81 17.11 27.50
N ASP A 57 3.92 15.94 26.87
CA ASP A 57 2.77 15.05 26.62
C ASP A 57 2.83 13.82 27.53
N TRP A 58 1.97 13.81 28.57
CA TRP A 58 1.90 12.70 29.53
C TRP A 58 1.47 11.39 28.90
N LYS A 59 0.58 11.42 27.85
CA LYS A 59 0.12 10.22 27.15
C LYS A 59 1.26 9.58 26.36
N PHE A 60 2.07 10.40 25.71
CA PHE A 60 3.26 9.95 25.02
C PHE A 60 4.23 9.28 25.98
N ARG A 61 4.50 9.91 27.13
CA ARG A 61 5.38 9.36 28.16
C ARG A 61 4.84 8.06 28.75
N ALA A 62 3.57 8.01 29.08
CA ALA A 62 2.93 6.79 29.60
C ALA A 62 2.94 5.61 28.60
N ALA A 63 2.88 5.90 27.30
CA ALA A 63 2.97 4.89 26.25
C ALA A 63 4.40 4.37 26.01
N ASN A 64 5.44 5.00 26.60
CA ASN A 64 6.84 4.68 26.36
C ASN A 64 7.64 4.57 27.69
N PRO A 65 7.23 3.69 28.61
CA PRO A 65 7.91 3.56 29.91
C PRO A 65 9.34 3.05 29.80
N GLN A 66 9.68 2.38 28.67
CA GLN A 66 11.02 1.85 28.38
C GLN A 66 12.01 2.92 27.92
N PHE A 67 11.55 4.14 27.62
CA PHE A 67 12.38 5.17 27.03
C PHE A 67 13.37 5.77 28.06
N ASN A 68 14.65 5.76 27.73
CA ASN A 68 15.72 6.22 28.61
C ASN A 68 16.27 7.62 28.23
N GLY A 69 15.66 8.30 27.24
CA GLY A 69 16.07 9.64 26.82
C GLY A 69 17.24 9.68 25.81
N VAL A 70 17.90 8.57 25.53
CA VAL A 70 19.08 8.52 24.64
C VAL A 70 18.67 8.69 23.18
N LEU A 71 17.77 7.83 22.69
CA LEU A 71 17.31 7.86 21.31
C LEU A 71 16.25 8.94 21.06
N GLU A 72 15.75 9.00 19.83
CA GLU A 72 14.78 10.00 19.41
C GLU A 72 13.35 9.60 19.79
N CYS A 73 12.47 10.60 19.81
CA CYS A 73 11.02 10.42 19.87
C CYS A 73 10.48 10.34 18.44
N LEU A 74 9.65 9.37 18.15
CA LEU A 74 9.19 9.08 16.82
C LEU A 74 7.65 8.97 16.77
N TYR A 75 7.09 9.31 15.62
CA TYR A 75 5.72 9.00 15.24
C TYR A 75 5.76 8.04 14.05
N VAL A 76 5.02 6.95 14.14
CA VAL A 76 4.83 6.00 13.05
C VAL A 76 3.39 6.12 12.56
N GLY A 77 3.21 6.13 11.25
CA GLY A 77 1.88 6.21 10.65
C GLY A 77 1.83 5.55 9.28
N MET A 78 0.63 5.40 8.75
CA MET A 78 0.40 4.94 7.39
C MET A 78 -0.38 5.97 6.56
N THR A 79 -0.25 5.90 5.23
CA THR A 79 -0.93 6.80 4.31
C THR A 79 -1.14 6.17 2.95
N SER A 80 -2.22 6.57 2.25
CA SER A 80 -2.41 6.30 0.81
C SER A 80 -1.75 7.35 -0.08
N LYS A 81 -1.17 8.39 0.51
CA LYS A 81 -0.42 9.46 -0.15
C LYS A 81 1.09 9.20 -0.05
N THR A 82 1.89 10.10 -0.59
CA THR A 82 3.32 10.09 -0.31
C THR A 82 3.58 10.49 1.16
N PRO A 83 4.62 9.94 1.80
CA PRO A 83 4.99 10.35 3.16
C PRO A 83 5.19 11.87 3.30
N ALA A 84 5.79 12.51 2.30
CA ALA A 84 6.03 13.96 2.29
C ALA A 84 4.73 14.77 2.29
N GLU A 85 3.77 14.39 1.42
CA GLU A 85 2.44 15.03 1.39
C GLU A 85 1.70 14.84 2.71
N ARG A 86 1.79 13.64 3.27
CA ARG A 86 1.13 13.33 4.55
C ARG A 86 1.74 14.13 5.70
N PHE A 87 3.06 14.22 5.74
CA PHE A 87 3.77 15.03 6.73
C PHE A 87 3.39 16.52 6.62
N LYS A 88 3.35 17.08 5.39
CA LYS A 88 2.88 18.46 5.15
C LYS A 88 1.45 18.66 5.69
N GLN A 89 0.53 17.69 5.43
CA GLN A 89 -0.84 17.76 5.96
C GLN A 89 -0.88 17.78 7.49
N HIS A 90 0.00 17.02 8.16
CA HIS A 90 0.10 17.06 9.62
C HIS A 90 0.56 18.43 10.10
N LYS A 91 1.61 18.98 9.50
CA LYS A 91 2.20 20.28 9.90
C LYS A 91 1.25 21.47 9.70
N THR A 92 0.40 21.41 8.68
CA THR A 92 -0.57 22.48 8.36
C THR A 92 -1.91 22.35 9.08
N GLY A 93 -2.09 21.33 9.93
CA GLY A 93 -3.37 21.10 10.59
C GLY A 93 -4.51 20.78 9.60
N TYR A 94 -4.21 20.12 8.47
CA TYR A 94 -5.12 19.96 7.33
C TYR A 94 -6.49 19.43 7.73
N VAL A 95 -7.53 20.14 7.30
CA VAL A 95 -8.94 19.75 7.40
C VAL A 95 -9.47 19.40 6.01
N ASN A 96 -10.18 18.30 5.88
CA ASN A 96 -10.75 17.90 4.61
C ASN A 96 -12.00 18.72 4.25
N LYS A 97 -12.51 18.56 3.02
CA LYS A 97 -13.71 19.25 2.53
C LYS A 97 -14.97 18.98 3.37
N LYS A 98 -14.98 17.93 4.20
CA LYS A 98 -16.09 17.56 5.09
C LYS A 98 -15.89 18.08 6.53
N GLY A 99 -14.89 18.93 6.77
CA GLY A 99 -14.61 19.50 8.09
C GLY A 99 -13.85 18.55 9.05
N HIS A 100 -13.43 17.35 8.60
CA HIS A 100 -12.68 16.45 9.47
C HIS A 100 -11.19 16.81 9.48
N LYS A 101 -10.64 17.03 10.67
CA LYS A 101 -9.20 17.22 10.87
C LYS A 101 -8.47 15.90 10.61
N LEU A 102 -7.57 15.90 9.66
CA LEU A 102 -6.79 14.72 9.27
C LEU A 102 -5.37 14.75 9.84
N SER A 103 -4.98 15.81 10.52
CA SER A 103 -3.66 15.93 11.15
C SER A 103 -3.61 15.16 12.48
N ALA A 104 -2.48 14.50 12.75
CA ALA A 104 -2.19 13.98 14.06
C ALA A 104 -1.62 15.13 14.91
N TYR A 105 -2.31 15.47 16.01
CA TYR A 105 -1.91 16.51 16.94
C TYR A 105 -0.43 16.47 17.33
N ILE A 106 0.06 15.26 17.62
CA ILE A 106 1.43 15.07 18.06
C ILE A 106 2.48 15.45 16.99
N VAL A 107 2.17 15.16 15.71
CA VAL A 107 3.03 15.54 14.58
C VAL A 107 2.91 17.03 14.27
N GLU A 108 1.71 17.59 14.37
CA GLU A 108 1.46 19.01 14.17
C GLU A 108 2.31 19.85 15.15
N LYS A 109 2.28 19.48 16.43
CA LYS A 109 2.96 20.24 17.50
C LYS A 109 4.46 19.93 17.57
N TYR A 110 4.85 18.67 17.49
CA TYR A 110 6.22 18.23 17.80
C TYR A 110 7.00 17.68 16.60
N GLY A 111 6.36 17.42 15.44
CA GLY A 111 7.02 16.86 14.27
C GLY A 111 8.12 17.78 13.72
N THR A 112 9.29 17.21 13.48
CA THR A 112 10.45 17.92 12.92
C THR A 112 10.68 17.59 11.46
N TYR A 113 10.97 16.33 11.14
CA TYR A 113 11.21 15.86 9.78
C TYR A 113 10.92 14.36 9.62
N LEU A 114 10.85 13.89 8.38
CA LEU A 114 10.72 12.48 8.05
C LEU A 114 12.05 11.74 8.26
N ARG A 115 11.96 10.46 8.65
CA ARG A 115 13.14 9.57 8.80
C ARG A 115 13.07 8.42 7.76
N PRO A 116 13.36 8.67 6.46
CA PRO A 116 13.26 7.68 5.40
C PRO A 116 14.06 6.41 5.66
N SER A 117 15.24 6.53 6.28
CA SER A 117 16.09 5.39 6.64
C SER A 117 15.39 4.32 7.51
N LEU A 118 14.34 4.69 8.25
CA LEU A 118 13.62 3.78 9.12
C LEU A 118 12.44 3.07 8.44
N TYR A 119 11.99 3.52 7.25
CA TYR A 119 10.79 2.96 6.63
C TYR A 119 10.84 2.74 5.10
N ASP A 120 11.77 3.34 4.34
CA ASP A 120 11.77 3.24 2.88
C ASP A 120 11.89 1.79 2.39
N HIS A 121 12.70 0.98 3.06
CA HIS A 121 12.86 -0.44 2.75
C HIS A 121 11.57 -1.26 2.92
N LEU A 122 10.59 -0.77 3.68
CA LEU A 122 9.30 -1.42 3.89
C LEU A 122 8.30 -1.08 2.78
N ASN A 123 8.51 0.03 2.06
CA ASN A 123 7.61 0.53 1.03
C ASN A 123 7.95 0.06 -0.39
N LEU A 124 8.84 -0.91 -0.54
CA LEU A 124 9.27 -1.44 -1.85
C LEU A 124 8.15 -2.14 -2.61
N LYS A 125 7.17 -2.67 -1.89
CA LYS A 125 6.00 -3.34 -2.47
C LYS A 125 4.72 -2.58 -2.09
N PRO A 126 3.74 -2.49 -3.02
CA PRO A 126 2.45 -1.89 -2.71
C PRO A 126 1.74 -2.69 -1.61
N MET A 127 1.19 -2.00 -0.63
CA MET A 127 0.46 -2.60 0.49
C MET A 127 -1.02 -2.25 0.43
N THR A 128 -1.88 -3.19 0.83
CA THR A 128 -3.27 -2.91 1.15
C THR A 128 -3.35 -2.11 2.46
N ARG A 129 -4.51 -1.51 2.74
CA ARG A 129 -4.71 -0.79 4.00
C ARG A 129 -4.47 -1.67 5.23
N GLN A 130 -4.95 -2.92 5.20
CA GLN A 130 -4.76 -3.85 6.31
C GLN A 130 -3.29 -4.22 6.52
N GLN A 131 -2.56 -4.49 5.44
CA GLN A 131 -1.12 -4.76 5.51
C GLN A 131 -0.34 -3.56 6.05
N ALA A 132 -0.67 -2.35 5.62
CA ALA A 132 -0.01 -1.14 6.10
C ALA A 132 -0.29 -0.90 7.59
N LEU A 133 -1.52 -1.18 8.06
CA LEU A 133 -1.88 -1.07 9.49
C LEU A 133 -1.07 -2.04 10.35
N LEU A 134 -0.96 -3.30 9.91
CA LEU A 134 -0.14 -4.30 10.60
C LEU A 134 1.34 -3.92 10.58
N MET A 135 1.82 -3.39 9.46
CA MET A 135 3.21 -2.95 9.32
C MET A 135 3.51 -1.73 10.21
N GLU A 136 2.60 -0.76 10.30
CA GLU A 136 2.69 0.38 11.20
C GLU A 136 2.87 -0.07 12.64
N LYS A 137 1.99 -0.97 13.12
CA LYS A 137 2.07 -1.51 14.48
C LYS A 137 3.37 -2.29 14.71
N LYS A 138 3.75 -3.16 13.77
CA LYS A 138 5.00 -3.94 13.86
C LYS A 138 6.20 -3.02 13.94
N LEU A 139 6.31 -2.06 13.03
CA LEU A 139 7.42 -1.10 13.01
C LEU A 139 7.51 -0.30 14.30
N ALA A 140 6.37 0.18 14.83
CA ALA A 140 6.34 0.92 16.07
C ALA A 140 6.85 0.11 17.26
N LEU A 141 6.43 -1.17 17.37
CA LEU A 141 6.89 -2.07 18.43
C LEU A 141 8.38 -2.45 18.28
N ASP A 142 8.86 -2.63 17.05
CA ASP A 142 10.27 -2.92 16.78
C ASP A 142 11.16 -1.73 17.15
N LEU A 143 10.72 -0.50 16.84
CA LEU A 143 11.44 0.72 17.24
C LEU A 143 11.45 0.91 18.76
N ARG A 144 10.33 0.62 19.45
CA ARG A 144 10.32 0.63 20.93
C ARG A 144 11.30 -0.36 21.54
N ARG A 145 11.40 -1.58 20.98
CA ARG A 145 12.38 -2.60 21.43
C ARG A 145 13.82 -2.14 21.23
N LYS A 146 14.07 -1.29 20.23
CA LYS A 146 15.38 -0.67 20.01
C LYS A 146 15.67 0.53 20.94
N GLY A 147 14.73 0.93 21.79
CA GLY A 147 14.90 2.02 22.76
C GLY A 147 14.34 3.39 22.31
N TYR A 148 13.69 3.49 21.14
CA TYR A 148 13.00 4.71 20.74
C TYR A 148 11.72 4.93 21.55
N ALA A 149 11.36 6.18 21.79
CA ALA A 149 10.00 6.52 22.23
C ALA A 149 9.10 6.69 21.00
N VAL A 150 8.01 5.89 20.90
CA VAL A 150 7.20 5.84 19.68
C VAL A 150 5.73 6.05 19.96
N TRP A 151 5.12 6.91 19.16
CA TRP A 151 3.67 7.04 19.06
C TRP A 151 3.16 6.50 17.73
N PHE A 152 2.04 5.80 17.76
CA PHE A 152 1.30 5.33 16.57
C PHE A 152 -0.20 5.25 16.91
N ASN A 153 -1.06 5.17 15.90
CA ASN A 153 -2.52 5.12 16.09
C ASN A 153 -3.04 3.70 16.20
#